data_725aa96c0d3f9581be60b3b6da3b0c63
#
_entry.id   725aa96c0d3f9581be60b3b6da3b0c63
#
_cell.length_a   1.000
_cell.length_b   1.000
_cell.length_c   1.000
_cell.angle_alpha   90.00
_cell.angle_beta   90.00
_cell.angle_gamma   90.00
#
_symmetry.space_group_name_H-M   'P 1'
#
loop_
_entity.id
_entity.type
_entity.pdbx_description
1 polymer ?
#
loop_
_entity_poly.entity_id
_entity_poly.type
_entity_poly.pdbx_seq_one_letter_code
_entity_poly.pdbx_strand_id
1 'polypeptide(L)'
;RRDLYPQGVASGDPDDNSVLLWTRRPYADGRKDASVLVEIAEDPAFTRVIATTAAKVSADSDWTCRVLVGDLRPAGEYWYRFVDEDGNGSRIGRTCTAPMPDDARPTRFAFVSCQDVCVGHLNGYRRMIFEDERAAPAERIGFVLHLGDFIYEVVAYPDQVKNGRDFDRVVTFPIKYPKGKAVARNRFWVPDSLEDYRVAYKAYLQDQDLQDARARWPFVCIWDNHEISW
;
A
#
# COMPACT_ATOMS: atom_id res chain seq x y z
N ARG A 1 5.61 -13.61 4.62
CA ARG A 1 7.00 -13.42 4.19
C ARG A 1 7.22 -12.00 3.68
N ARG A 2 7.67 -11.07 4.56
CA ARG A 2 7.92 -9.66 4.16
C ARG A 2 9.04 -9.52 3.13
N ASP A 3 10.03 -10.39 3.15
CA ASP A 3 11.13 -10.46 2.20
C ASP A 3 10.66 -10.74 0.76
N LEU A 4 9.62 -11.54 0.60
CA LEU A 4 9.05 -11.88 -0.70
C LEU A 4 7.95 -10.91 -1.16
N TYR A 5 7.28 -10.24 -0.22
CA TYR A 5 6.24 -9.24 -0.47
C TYR A 5 6.65 -7.89 0.14
N PRO A 6 7.72 -7.26 -0.38
CA PRO A 6 8.42 -6.16 0.30
C PRO A 6 7.58 -4.90 0.45
N GLN A 7 6.53 -4.69 -0.34
CA GLN A 7 5.61 -3.57 -0.24
C GLN A 7 4.28 -3.93 0.45
N GLY A 8 4.22 -5.14 1.04
CA GLY A 8 3.06 -5.61 1.78
C GLY A 8 1.84 -5.92 0.92
N VAL A 9 0.67 -5.75 1.51
CA VAL A 9 -0.63 -5.94 0.88
C VAL A 9 -1.50 -4.71 1.11
N ALA A 10 -2.50 -4.52 0.25
CA ALA A 10 -3.48 -3.46 0.42
C ALA A 10 -4.84 -3.88 -0.11
N SER A 11 -5.87 -3.21 0.38
CA SER A 11 -7.20 -3.22 -0.23
C SER A 11 -7.66 -1.80 -0.52
N GLY A 12 -8.60 -1.65 -1.44
CA GLY A 12 -9.15 -0.35 -1.82
C GLY A 12 -10.50 -0.49 -2.51
N ASP A 13 -11.09 0.65 -2.83
CA ASP A 13 -12.34 0.75 -3.57
C ASP A 13 -13.41 -0.25 -3.09
N PRO A 14 -13.78 -0.23 -1.78
CA PRO A 14 -14.80 -1.11 -1.27
C PRO A 14 -16.17 -0.70 -1.82
N ASP A 15 -16.85 -1.65 -2.48
CA ASP A 15 -18.26 -1.56 -2.84
C ASP A 15 -19.09 -2.42 -1.88
N ASP A 16 -20.41 -2.41 -1.99
CA ASP A 16 -21.30 -3.18 -1.11
C ASP A 16 -21.07 -4.70 -1.20
N ASN A 17 -20.59 -5.19 -2.33
CA ASN A 17 -20.37 -6.62 -2.57
C ASN A 17 -18.97 -6.97 -3.11
N SER A 18 -18.06 -6.02 -3.18
CA SER A 18 -16.72 -6.24 -3.75
C SER A 18 -15.65 -5.37 -3.10
N VAL A 19 -14.40 -5.78 -3.28
CA VAL A 19 -13.22 -5.03 -2.85
C VAL A 19 -12.04 -5.31 -3.78
N LEU A 20 -11.22 -4.30 -4.02
CA LEU A 20 -9.98 -4.44 -4.75
C LEU A 20 -8.85 -4.83 -3.80
N LEU A 21 -8.11 -5.89 -4.13
CA LEU A 21 -6.93 -6.33 -3.40
C LEU A 21 -5.66 -6.12 -4.21
N TRP A 22 -4.57 -5.77 -3.55
CA TRP A 22 -3.29 -5.49 -4.18
C TRP A 22 -2.13 -6.13 -3.43
N THR A 23 -1.14 -6.59 -4.19
CA THR A 23 0.20 -6.90 -3.70
C THR A 23 1.26 -6.72 -4.77
N ARG A 24 2.52 -6.82 -4.36
CA ARG A 24 3.70 -6.94 -5.22
C ARG A 24 4.53 -8.14 -4.77
N ARG A 25 4.79 -9.08 -5.71
CA ARG A 25 5.62 -10.27 -5.49
C ARG A 25 6.74 -10.34 -6.53
N PRO A 26 7.90 -9.68 -6.29
CA PRO A 26 9.01 -9.71 -7.24
C PRO A 26 9.72 -11.06 -7.26
N TYR A 27 10.24 -11.40 -8.42
CA TYR A 27 11.09 -12.57 -8.65
C TYR A 27 12.43 -12.13 -9.26
N ALA A 28 13.53 -12.73 -8.77
CA ALA A 28 14.89 -12.42 -9.20
C ALA A 28 15.54 -13.57 -10.01
N ASP A 29 14.78 -14.58 -10.37
CA ASP A 29 15.26 -15.79 -11.04
C ASP A 29 15.24 -15.71 -12.58
N GLY A 30 14.96 -14.53 -13.14
CA GLY A 30 14.93 -14.31 -14.58
C GLY A 30 13.60 -14.66 -15.25
N ARG A 31 12.59 -15.14 -14.52
CA ARG A 31 11.25 -15.34 -15.07
C ARG A 31 10.63 -14.00 -15.45
N LYS A 32 9.68 -14.01 -16.39
CA LYS A 32 8.97 -12.79 -16.82
C LYS A 32 7.60 -12.65 -16.19
N ASP A 33 7.00 -13.75 -15.76
CA ASP A 33 5.69 -13.80 -15.13
C ASP A 33 5.61 -14.96 -14.14
N ALA A 34 4.63 -14.87 -13.25
CA ALA A 34 4.26 -15.89 -12.27
C ALA A 34 2.79 -15.74 -11.90
N SER A 35 2.27 -16.70 -11.17
CA SER A 35 0.93 -16.65 -10.60
C SER A 35 0.99 -16.53 -9.08
N VAL A 36 0.07 -15.79 -8.50
CA VAL A 36 -0.17 -15.78 -7.06
C VAL A 36 -1.61 -16.16 -6.79
N LEU A 37 -1.83 -16.97 -5.79
CA LEU A 37 -3.15 -17.30 -5.31
C LEU A 37 -3.61 -16.21 -4.34
N VAL A 38 -4.85 -15.76 -4.45
CA VAL A 38 -5.50 -14.84 -3.53
C VAL A 38 -6.53 -15.62 -2.74
N GLU A 39 -6.42 -15.63 -1.43
CA GLU A 39 -7.38 -16.27 -0.53
C GLU A 39 -8.08 -15.22 0.32
N ILE A 40 -9.39 -15.37 0.47
CA ILE A 40 -10.24 -14.54 1.32
C ILE A 40 -10.98 -15.41 2.31
N ALA A 41 -10.97 -14.98 3.57
CA ALA A 41 -11.59 -15.68 4.66
C ALA A 41 -12.46 -14.75 5.52
N GLU A 42 -13.39 -15.33 6.25
CA GLU A 42 -14.21 -14.64 7.24
C GLU A 42 -13.55 -14.58 8.64
N ASP A 43 -12.36 -15.12 8.77
CA ASP A 43 -11.60 -15.10 10.03
C ASP A 43 -10.08 -14.99 9.79
N PRO A 44 -9.34 -14.40 10.74
CA PRO A 44 -7.91 -14.17 10.59
C PRO A 44 -7.05 -15.45 10.61
N ALA A 45 -7.61 -16.59 11.06
CA ALA A 45 -6.94 -17.88 11.07
C ALA A 45 -7.14 -18.67 9.76
N PHE A 46 -7.94 -18.12 8.83
CA PHE A 46 -8.29 -18.77 7.56
C PHE A 46 -8.93 -20.16 7.74
N THR A 47 -9.74 -20.33 8.78
CA THR A 47 -10.52 -21.55 8.98
C THR A 47 -11.76 -21.59 8.07
N ARG A 48 -12.23 -20.43 7.64
CA ARG A 48 -13.38 -20.25 6.73
C ARG A 48 -12.96 -19.45 5.50
N VAL A 49 -12.21 -20.08 4.60
CA VAL A 49 -11.90 -19.51 3.28
C VAL A 49 -13.17 -19.55 2.43
N ILE A 50 -13.60 -18.36 1.98
CA ILE A 50 -14.86 -18.20 1.21
C ILE A 50 -14.61 -17.98 -0.28
N ALA A 51 -13.43 -17.52 -0.65
CA ALA A 51 -13.03 -17.33 -2.05
C ALA A 51 -11.53 -17.57 -2.24
N THR A 52 -11.22 -18.13 -3.39
CA THR A 52 -9.85 -18.33 -3.85
C THR A 52 -9.78 -18.04 -5.34
N THR A 53 -8.84 -17.20 -5.77
CA THR A 53 -8.62 -16.90 -7.17
C THR A 53 -7.14 -16.75 -7.48
N ALA A 54 -6.76 -16.98 -8.73
CA ALA A 54 -5.40 -16.78 -9.19
C ALA A 54 -5.24 -15.40 -9.85
N ALA A 55 -4.12 -14.75 -9.59
CA ALA A 55 -3.75 -13.49 -10.23
C ALA A 55 -2.37 -13.60 -10.85
N LYS A 56 -2.20 -13.02 -12.04
CA LYS A 56 -0.91 -12.95 -12.72
C LYS A 56 -0.13 -11.75 -12.20
N VAL A 57 1.17 -11.95 -11.95
CA VAL A 57 2.19 -10.91 -11.74
C VAL A 57 3.24 -11.00 -12.83
N SER A 58 3.76 -9.88 -13.29
CA SER A 58 4.76 -9.86 -14.36
C SER A 58 5.80 -8.77 -14.15
N ALA A 59 6.98 -8.96 -14.74
CA ALA A 59 8.04 -7.96 -14.74
C ALA A 59 7.58 -6.64 -15.38
N ASP A 60 6.77 -6.69 -16.43
CA ASP A 60 6.24 -5.50 -17.12
C ASP A 60 5.34 -4.65 -16.23
N SER A 61 4.60 -5.28 -15.32
CA SER A 61 3.78 -4.61 -14.29
C SER A 61 4.54 -4.39 -12.97
N ASP A 62 5.87 -4.44 -12.97
CA ASP A 62 6.71 -4.41 -11.76
C ASP A 62 6.27 -5.44 -10.71
N TRP A 63 5.80 -6.60 -11.16
CA TRP A 63 5.37 -7.71 -10.31
C TRP A 63 4.17 -7.39 -9.39
N THR A 64 3.37 -6.41 -9.77
CA THR A 64 2.14 -6.06 -9.06
C THR A 64 0.95 -6.80 -9.64
N CYS A 65 -0.04 -7.05 -8.80
CA CYS A 65 -1.38 -7.42 -9.24
C CYS A 65 -2.45 -6.62 -8.49
N ARG A 66 -3.58 -6.46 -9.16
CA ARG A 66 -4.83 -5.97 -8.58
C ARG A 66 -5.91 -6.99 -8.91
N VAL A 67 -6.65 -7.38 -7.90
CA VAL A 67 -7.70 -8.39 -8.02
C VAL A 67 -8.98 -7.83 -7.44
N LEU A 68 -9.99 -7.69 -8.26
CA LEU A 68 -11.35 -7.40 -7.78
C LEU A 68 -11.97 -8.71 -7.30
N VAL A 69 -12.39 -8.73 -6.06
CA VAL A 69 -13.12 -9.85 -5.47
C VAL A 69 -14.54 -9.44 -5.22
N GLY A 70 -15.47 -10.17 -5.81
CA GLY A 70 -16.91 -9.96 -5.70
C GLY A 70 -17.61 -11.02 -4.85
N ASP A 71 -18.94 -10.98 -4.90
CA ASP A 71 -19.84 -11.90 -4.19
C ASP A 71 -19.65 -11.89 -2.65
N LEU A 72 -19.21 -10.76 -2.12
CA LEU A 72 -19.05 -10.51 -0.69
C LEU A 72 -20.35 -9.95 -0.10
N ARG A 73 -20.57 -10.12 1.20
CA ARG A 73 -21.72 -9.53 1.89
C ARG A 73 -21.49 -8.04 2.15
N PRO A 74 -22.51 -7.19 2.04
CA PRO A 74 -22.42 -5.77 2.41
C PRO A 74 -22.03 -5.60 3.88
N ALA A 75 -21.23 -4.55 4.14
CA ALA A 75 -20.71 -4.24 5.47
C ALA A 75 -20.03 -5.45 6.16
N GLY A 76 -19.46 -6.34 5.37
CA GLY A 76 -18.73 -7.52 5.83
C GLY A 76 -17.28 -7.19 6.15
N GLU A 77 -16.70 -7.87 7.13
CA GLU A 77 -15.29 -7.84 7.44
C GLU A 77 -14.64 -9.13 6.94
N TYR A 78 -13.47 -9.02 6.31
CA TYR A 78 -12.77 -10.12 5.68
C TYR A 78 -11.28 -10.03 5.91
N TRP A 79 -10.60 -11.19 5.85
CA TRP A 79 -9.14 -11.31 5.86
C TRP A 79 -8.69 -11.89 4.54
N TYR A 80 -7.54 -11.42 4.04
CA TYR A 80 -7.01 -11.87 2.77
C TYR A 80 -5.50 -12.07 2.83
N ARG A 81 -4.98 -12.92 1.98
CA ARG A 81 -3.56 -13.12 1.76
C ARG A 81 -3.28 -13.53 0.33
N PHE A 82 -2.04 -13.32 -0.07
CA PHE A 82 -1.51 -13.80 -1.34
C PHE A 82 -0.52 -14.92 -1.06
N VAL A 83 -0.54 -15.96 -1.88
CA VAL A 83 0.33 -17.12 -1.75
C VAL A 83 0.98 -17.38 -3.11
N ASP A 84 2.32 -17.45 -3.16
CA ASP A 84 3.02 -17.73 -4.40
C ASP A 84 3.00 -19.24 -4.75
N GLU A 85 3.55 -19.58 -5.92
CA GLU A 85 3.57 -20.94 -6.45
C GLU A 85 4.35 -21.92 -5.54
N ASP A 86 5.25 -21.41 -4.71
CA ASP A 86 6.04 -22.20 -3.74
C ASP A 86 5.35 -22.31 -2.37
N GLY A 87 4.12 -21.80 -2.23
CA GLY A 87 3.36 -21.83 -0.98
C GLY A 87 3.76 -20.75 0.02
N ASN A 88 4.56 -19.75 -0.36
CA ASN A 88 4.93 -18.67 0.53
C ASN A 88 3.84 -17.61 0.60
N GLY A 89 3.26 -17.42 1.78
CA GLY A 89 2.23 -16.42 2.03
C GLY A 89 2.78 -15.00 2.23
N SER A 90 2.02 -14.01 1.77
CA SER A 90 2.16 -12.63 2.18
C SER A 90 1.82 -12.44 3.67
N ARG A 91 1.91 -11.21 4.16
CA ARG A 91 1.19 -10.87 5.39
C ARG A 91 -0.32 -10.99 5.17
N ILE A 92 -1.06 -11.19 6.24
CA ILE A 92 -2.51 -11.15 6.22
C ILE A 92 -2.95 -9.68 6.21
N GLY A 93 -3.86 -9.35 5.30
CA GLY A 93 -4.60 -8.10 5.31
C GLY A 93 -6.01 -8.30 5.83
N ARG A 94 -6.59 -7.24 6.36
CA ARG A 94 -7.99 -7.12 6.74
C ARG A 94 -8.66 -6.10 5.81
N THR A 95 -9.88 -6.35 5.42
CA THR A 95 -10.66 -5.44 4.58
C THR A 95 -12.13 -5.47 4.97
N CYS A 96 -12.89 -4.56 4.43
CA CYS A 96 -14.35 -4.57 4.56
C CYS A 96 -15.00 -4.11 3.26
N THR A 97 -16.23 -4.56 3.04
CA THR A 97 -17.13 -4.03 2.02
C THR A 97 -17.89 -2.81 2.54
N ALA A 98 -18.37 -1.98 1.63
CA ALA A 98 -19.26 -0.89 1.98
C ALA A 98 -20.62 -1.44 2.47
N PRO A 99 -21.37 -0.68 3.28
CA PRO A 99 -22.76 -0.99 3.56
C PRO A 99 -23.63 -0.74 2.31
N MET A 100 -24.83 -1.31 2.30
CA MET A 100 -25.82 -0.98 1.28
C MET A 100 -26.14 0.52 1.30
N PRO A 101 -26.53 1.12 0.16
CA PRO A 101 -26.82 2.57 0.08
C PRO A 101 -27.94 3.06 1.02
N ASP A 102 -28.85 2.18 1.41
CA ASP A 102 -29.95 2.46 2.34
C ASP A 102 -29.64 2.14 3.82
N ASP A 103 -28.42 1.68 4.11
CA ASP A 103 -27.99 1.38 5.48
C ASP A 103 -27.65 2.69 6.22
N ALA A 104 -28.42 3.01 7.25
CA ALA A 104 -28.30 4.24 8.02
C ALA A 104 -27.20 4.21 9.10
N ARG A 105 -26.34 3.20 9.14
CA ARG A 105 -25.24 3.14 10.11
C ARG A 105 -24.27 4.30 9.94
N PRO A 106 -23.70 4.84 11.03
CA PRO A 106 -22.66 5.86 10.93
C PRO A 106 -21.42 5.33 10.20
N THR A 107 -20.95 6.07 9.21
CA THR A 107 -19.69 5.78 8.53
C THR A 107 -18.55 6.49 9.23
N ARG A 108 -17.51 5.74 9.60
CA ARG A 108 -16.29 6.28 10.22
C ARG A 108 -15.11 6.06 9.30
N PHE A 109 -14.40 7.12 9.02
CA PHE A 109 -13.20 7.07 8.18
C PHE A 109 -12.14 8.03 8.71
N ALA A 110 -10.90 7.76 8.36
CA ALA A 110 -9.82 8.71 8.51
C ALA A 110 -9.47 9.30 7.15
N PHE A 111 -8.97 10.53 7.13
CA PHE A 111 -8.37 11.11 5.93
C PHE A 111 -6.93 11.53 6.22
N VAL A 112 -6.08 11.37 5.24
CA VAL A 112 -4.65 11.67 5.29
C VAL A 112 -4.20 12.27 3.96
N SER A 113 -3.11 13.04 3.97
CA SER A 113 -2.47 13.59 2.78
C SER A 113 -1.01 13.91 3.08
N CYS A 114 -0.24 14.25 2.05
CA CYS A 114 1.07 14.89 2.18
C CYS A 114 2.03 14.09 3.09
N GLN A 115 2.20 12.81 2.82
CA GLN A 115 3.03 11.91 3.63
C GLN A 115 4.48 11.89 3.12
N ASP A 116 5.31 12.81 3.57
CA ASP A 116 6.73 12.84 3.19
C ASP A 116 7.58 11.98 4.14
N VAL A 117 7.99 10.81 3.67
CA VAL A 117 8.89 9.90 4.41
C VAL A 117 10.31 10.44 4.58
N CYS A 118 10.70 11.45 3.78
CA CYS A 118 12.02 12.07 3.88
C CYS A 118 12.14 13.03 5.07
N VAL A 119 11.02 13.49 5.62
CA VAL A 119 11.01 14.41 6.76
C VAL A 119 10.62 13.78 8.10
N GLY A 120 10.33 12.48 8.10
CA GLY A 120 10.03 11.77 9.34
C GLY A 120 9.32 10.44 9.14
N HIS A 121 9.09 9.77 10.27
CA HIS A 121 8.34 8.52 10.32
C HIS A 121 6.86 8.76 10.08
N LEU A 122 6.20 7.85 9.35
CA LEU A 122 4.74 7.86 9.17
C LEU A 122 4.00 7.31 10.40
N ASN A 123 4.51 7.61 11.59
CA ASN A 123 4.00 7.09 12.87
C ASN A 123 2.56 7.51 13.22
N GLY A 124 1.99 8.47 12.49
CA GLY A 124 0.57 8.79 12.53
C GLY A 124 -0.30 7.56 12.24
N TYR A 125 0.10 6.72 11.29
CA TYR A 125 -0.60 5.46 10.99
C TYR A 125 -0.56 4.49 12.16
N ARG A 126 0.59 4.38 12.83
CA ARG A 126 0.70 3.56 14.04
C ARG A 126 -0.22 4.05 15.16
N ARG A 127 -0.34 5.37 15.33
CA ARG A 127 -1.27 5.94 16.27
C ARG A 127 -2.72 5.65 15.91
N MET A 128 -3.08 5.76 14.63
CA MET A 128 -4.42 5.38 14.17
C MET A 128 -4.75 3.92 14.49
N ILE A 129 -3.83 2.99 14.24
CA ILE A 129 -4.00 1.57 14.55
C ILE A 129 -4.21 1.38 16.06
N PHE A 130 -3.37 2.01 16.88
CA PHE A 130 -3.44 1.92 18.33
C PHE A 130 -4.80 2.39 18.88
N GLU A 131 -5.36 3.48 18.35
CA GLU A 131 -6.66 3.99 18.76
C GLU A 131 -7.80 3.08 18.27
N ASP A 132 -7.73 2.64 17.01
CA ASP A 132 -8.75 1.78 16.42
C ASP A 132 -8.85 0.42 17.11
N GLU A 133 -7.73 -0.15 17.58
CA GLU A 133 -7.73 -1.41 18.32
C GLU A 133 -8.42 -1.31 19.69
N ARG A 134 -8.48 -0.11 20.26
CA ARG A 134 -9.14 0.18 21.55
C ARG A 134 -10.56 0.66 21.42
N ALA A 135 -10.94 1.05 20.20
CA ALA A 135 -12.29 1.53 19.93
C ALA A 135 -13.30 0.38 20.03
N ALA A 136 -14.50 0.70 20.47
CA ALA A 136 -15.62 -0.22 20.37
C ALA A 136 -15.87 -0.60 18.90
N PRO A 137 -16.35 -1.81 18.58
CA PRO A 137 -16.53 -2.25 17.19
C PRO A 137 -17.29 -1.25 16.30
N ALA A 138 -18.32 -0.59 16.84
CA ALA A 138 -19.10 0.43 16.12
C ALA A 138 -18.35 1.76 15.92
N GLU A 139 -17.20 1.94 16.56
CA GLU A 139 -16.40 3.17 16.51
C GLU A 139 -15.13 2.99 15.70
N ARG A 140 -14.86 1.80 15.19
CA ARG A 140 -13.68 1.51 14.39
C ARG A 140 -13.71 2.21 13.04
N ILE A 141 -12.52 2.53 12.54
CA ILE A 141 -12.33 3.09 11.21
C ILE A 141 -12.68 2.02 10.17
N GLY A 142 -13.58 2.35 9.24
CA GLY A 142 -13.94 1.50 8.12
C GLY A 142 -12.94 1.60 6.97
N PHE A 143 -12.49 2.79 6.61
CA PHE A 143 -11.56 3.02 5.50
C PHE A 143 -10.75 4.31 5.70
N VAL A 144 -9.74 4.48 4.86
CA VAL A 144 -8.87 5.67 4.84
C VAL A 144 -9.00 6.36 3.49
N LEU A 145 -9.27 7.66 3.51
CA LEU A 145 -9.17 8.54 2.33
C LEU A 145 -7.74 9.10 2.29
N HIS A 146 -7.02 8.84 1.22
CA HIS A 146 -5.73 9.46 0.96
C HIS A 146 -5.91 10.54 -0.10
N LEU A 147 -5.78 11.79 0.31
CA LEU A 147 -6.13 12.97 -0.49
C LEU A 147 -4.97 13.47 -1.38
N GLY A 148 -4.04 12.59 -1.73
CA GLY A 148 -2.92 12.90 -2.60
C GLY A 148 -1.62 13.20 -1.84
N ASP A 149 -0.56 13.44 -2.59
CA ASP A 149 0.81 13.49 -2.12
C ASP A 149 1.19 12.21 -1.34
N PHE A 150 0.87 11.08 -1.95
CA PHE A 150 1.26 9.77 -1.43
C PHE A 150 2.77 9.57 -1.49
N ILE A 151 3.42 10.19 -2.47
CA ILE A 151 4.87 10.27 -2.63
C ILE A 151 5.30 11.74 -2.74
N TYR A 152 6.56 12.01 -2.41
CA TYR A 152 7.25 13.24 -2.76
C TYR A 152 8.40 12.86 -3.69
N GLU A 153 8.26 13.21 -4.94
CA GLU A 153 9.13 12.74 -6.02
C GLU A 153 10.43 13.53 -6.14
N VAL A 154 10.51 14.73 -5.55
CA VAL A 154 11.71 15.56 -5.54
C VAL A 154 12.62 15.09 -4.40
N VAL A 155 13.71 14.43 -4.73
CA VAL A 155 14.59 13.82 -3.73
C VAL A 155 16.00 14.39 -3.75
N ALA A 156 16.62 14.43 -2.55
CA ALA A 156 18.06 14.59 -2.40
C ALA A 156 18.65 13.24 -1.98
N TYR A 157 19.72 12.81 -2.61
CA TYR A 157 20.38 11.58 -2.18
C TYR A 157 21.24 11.81 -0.94
N PRO A 158 21.49 10.79 -0.10
CA PRO A 158 22.21 10.94 1.16
C PRO A 158 23.62 11.56 1.02
N ASP A 159 24.30 11.28 -0.07
CA ASP A 159 25.61 11.85 -0.41
C ASP A 159 25.55 13.36 -0.76
N GLN A 160 24.39 13.90 -1.01
CA GLN A 160 24.15 15.29 -1.36
C GLN A 160 23.69 16.16 -0.17
N VAL A 161 23.27 15.54 0.92
CA VAL A 161 22.85 16.25 2.14
C VAL A 161 24.08 16.75 2.89
N LYS A 162 24.48 17.99 2.62
CA LYS A 162 25.52 18.67 3.40
C LYS A 162 24.91 19.20 4.70
N ASN A 163 25.58 18.92 5.82
CA ASN A 163 25.32 19.44 7.17
C ASN A 163 24.24 18.72 7.99
N GLY A 164 24.28 17.38 8.07
CA GLY A 164 23.80 16.70 9.28
C GLY A 164 22.46 17.20 9.84
N ARG A 165 21.53 17.65 9.02
CA ARG A 165 20.15 17.68 9.44
C ARG A 165 19.68 16.24 9.32
N ASP A 166 20.08 15.50 10.33
CA ASP A 166 19.62 14.17 10.60
C ASP A 166 18.10 14.21 10.77
N PHE A 167 17.41 14.07 9.67
CA PHE A 167 16.09 13.54 9.78
C PHE A 167 16.29 12.10 10.22
N ASP A 168 15.78 11.71 11.37
CA ASP A 168 15.97 10.41 12.02
C ASP A 168 15.58 9.22 11.13
N ARG A 169 15.01 9.50 9.97
CA ARG A 169 14.64 8.54 8.97
C ARG A 169 14.81 9.13 7.57
N VAL A 170 15.96 9.01 7.06
CA VAL A 170 16.13 8.99 5.62
C VAL A 170 15.50 7.68 5.17
N VAL A 171 14.35 7.73 4.52
CA VAL A 171 14.04 6.67 3.56
C VAL A 171 15.20 6.78 2.59
N THR A 172 16.14 5.90 2.78
CA THR A 172 17.19 5.73 1.80
C THR A 172 16.43 5.34 0.56
N PHE A 173 16.25 6.28 -0.35
CA PHE A 173 15.96 5.90 -1.71
C PHE A 173 17.11 4.99 -2.08
N PRO A 174 16.96 3.68 -1.98
CA PRO A 174 18.10 2.77 -2.02
C PRO A 174 18.73 2.76 -3.40
N ILE A 175 18.07 3.39 -4.35
CA ILE A 175 18.44 3.41 -5.76
C ILE A 175 18.15 4.82 -6.26
N LYS A 176 19.15 5.46 -6.83
CA LYS A 176 18.98 6.68 -7.62
C LYS A 176 17.94 6.41 -8.70
N TYR A 177 17.14 7.40 -9.02
CA TYR A 177 16.23 7.29 -10.15
C TYR A 177 17.02 6.86 -11.40
N PRO A 178 16.68 5.73 -12.05
CA PRO A 178 17.46 5.21 -13.18
C PRO A 178 17.58 6.20 -14.34
N LYS A 179 16.55 7.03 -14.53
CA LYS A 179 16.47 8.03 -15.60
C LYS A 179 16.22 9.44 -15.08
N GLY A 180 16.29 9.63 -13.77
CA GLY A 180 15.94 10.87 -13.11
C GLY A 180 16.75 12.07 -13.61
N LYS A 181 16.09 13.23 -13.60
CA LYS A 181 16.72 14.51 -13.96
C LYS A 181 17.19 15.26 -12.73
N ALA A 182 18.40 15.80 -12.80
CA ALA A 182 18.89 16.72 -11.82
C ALA A 182 18.27 18.11 -12.00
N VAL A 183 17.81 18.71 -10.91
CA VAL A 183 17.25 20.05 -10.88
C VAL A 183 17.91 20.91 -9.82
N ALA A 184 17.65 22.21 -9.81
CA ALA A 184 18.21 23.17 -8.86
C ALA A 184 19.75 23.08 -8.71
N ARG A 185 20.49 23.10 -9.82
CA ARG A 185 21.95 22.97 -9.87
C ARG A 185 22.46 21.67 -9.26
N ASN A 186 21.82 20.55 -9.59
CA ASN A 186 22.12 19.20 -9.12
C ASN A 186 21.95 19.00 -7.60
N ARG A 187 21.09 19.80 -6.95
CA ARG A 187 20.78 19.62 -5.53
C ARG A 187 19.66 18.61 -5.31
N PHE A 188 18.76 18.48 -6.27
CA PHE A 188 17.60 17.59 -6.21
C PHE A 188 17.47 16.79 -7.50
N TRP A 189 16.74 15.71 -7.41
CA TRP A 189 16.42 14.83 -8.52
C TRP A 189 14.92 14.64 -8.60
N VAL A 190 14.41 14.61 -9.83
CA VAL A 190 13.02 14.33 -10.13
C VAL A 190 12.91 13.15 -11.08
N PRO A 191 11.84 12.35 -11.02
CA PRO A 191 11.62 11.24 -11.93
C PRO A 191 11.39 11.75 -13.35
N ASP A 192 11.87 10.99 -14.35
CA ASP A 192 11.68 11.27 -15.78
C ASP A 192 11.11 10.06 -16.54
N SER A 193 10.70 9.04 -15.82
CA SER A 193 10.16 7.82 -16.41
C SER A 193 9.22 7.09 -15.45
N LEU A 194 8.39 6.20 -16.01
CA LEU A 194 7.59 5.27 -15.20
C LEU A 194 8.45 4.43 -14.24
N GLU A 195 9.66 4.06 -14.67
CA GLU A 195 10.59 3.30 -13.84
C GLU A 195 11.01 4.09 -12.59
N ASP A 196 11.29 5.39 -12.75
CA ASP A 196 11.64 6.27 -11.63
C ASP A 196 10.47 6.43 -10.66
N TYR A 197 9.25 6.66 -11.17
CA TYR A 197 8.06 6.71 -10.31
C TYR A 197 7.84 5.39 -9.56
N ARG A 198 8.03 4.25 -10.22
CA ARG A 198 7.97 2.94 -9.55
C ARG A 198 9.01 2.82 -8.43
N VAL A 199 10.20 3.41 -8.60
CA VAL A 199 11.23 3.48 -7.53
C VAL A 199 10.73 4.33 -6.37
N ALA A 200 10.16 5.52 -6.64
CA ALA A 200 9.59 6.38 -5.61
C ALA A 200 8.49 5.65 -4.80
N TYR A 201 7.49 5.13 -5.47
CA TYR A 201 6.41 4.37 -4.81
C TYR A 201 6.93 3.18 -3.99
N LYS A 202 7.88 2.41 -4.53
CA LYS A 202 8.46 1.28 -3.79
C LYS A 202 9.17 1.72 -2.50
N ALA A 203 9.83 2.88 -2.53
CA ALA A 203 10.49 3.43 -1.35
C ALA A 203 9.47 3.82 -0.26
N TYR A 204 8.42 4.54 -0.62
CA TYR A 204 7.34 4.90 0.31
C TYR A 204 6.64 3.68 0.89
N LEU A 205 6.35 2.70 0.04
CA LEU A 205 5.70 1.46 0.43
C LEU A 205 6.58 0.51 1.26
N GLN A 206 7.83 0.86 1.55
CA GLN A 206 8.67 0.14 2.52
C GLN A 206 8.44 0.60 3.95
N ASP A 207 7.78 1.76 4.17
CA ASP A 207 7.43 2.21 5.51
C ASP A 207 6.51 1.21 6.20
N GLN A 208 6.92 0.74 7.40
CA GLN A 208 6.21 -0.33 8.09
C GLN A 208 4.87 0.11 8.63
N ASP A 209 4.78 1.34 9.14
CA ASP A 209 3.55 1.88 9.72
C ASP A 209 2.50 2.10 8.60
N LEU A 210 2.94 2.56 7.42
CA LEU A 210 2.08 2.63 6.23
C LEU A 210 1.64 1.25 5.75
N GLN A 211 2.54 0.26 5.71
CA GLN A 211 2.17 -1.11 5.36
C GLN A 211 1.15 -1.70 6.32
N ASP A 212 1.31 -1.43 7.63
CA ASP A 212 0.40 -1.91 8.65
C ASP A 212 -0.99 -1.29 8.50
N ALA A 213 -1.07 0.01 8.22
CA ALA A 213 -2.32 0.71 7.94
C ALA A 213 -3.01 0.19 6.67
N ARG A 214 -2.26 0.04 5.57
CA ARG A 214 -2.79 -0.47 4.29
C ARG A 214 -3.25 -1.93 4.37
N ALA A 215 -2.63 -2.72 5.23
CA ALA A 215 -3.08 -4.08 5.50
C ALA A 215 -4.31 -4.13 6.42
N ARG A 216 -4.63 -3.05 7.13
CA ARG A 216 -5.74 -3.00 8.09
C ARG A 216 -7.02 -2.43 7.52
N TRP A 217 -6.94 -1.43 6.64
CA TRP A 217 -8.09 -0.73 6.08
C TRP A 217 -8.03 -0.65 4.57
N PRO A 218 -9.18 -0.63 3.90
CA PRO A 218 -9.23 -0.17 2.52
C PRO A 218 -8.75 1.28 2.42
N PHE A 219 -7.93 1.56 1.42
CA PHE A 219 -7.49 2.91 1.07
C PHE A 219 -8.19 3.34 -0.21
N VAL A 220 -8.87 4.47 -0.16
CA VAL A 220 -9.40 5.17 -1.32
C VAL A 220 -8.50 6.36 -1.58
N CYS A 221 -7.77 6.32 -2.69
CA CYS A 221 -6.72 7.29 -2.97
C CYS A 221 -7.08 8.17 -4.17
N ILE A 222 -6.77 9.46 -4.05
CA ILE A 222 -6.68 10.37 -5.18
C ILE A 222 -5.23 10.83 -5.30
N TRP A 223 -4.83 11.32 -6.43
CA TRP A 223 -3.54 11.97 -6.66
C TRP A 223 -3.64 13.49 -6.45
N ASP A 224 -2.48 14.12 -6.14
CA ASP A 224 -2.29 15.56 -6.14
C ASP A 224 -1.04 15.87 -6.99
N ASN A 225 -0.41 17.02 -6.80
CA ASN A 225 0.66 17.47 -7.69
C ASN A 225 1.92 16.60 -7.64
N HIS A 226 2.30 16.05 -6.49
CA HIS A 226 3.52 15.24 -6.37
C HIS A 226 3.45 13.86 -7.03
N GLU A 227 2.25 13.34 -7.32
CA GLU A 227 2.10 12.13 -8.13
C GLU A 227 2.36 12.37 -9.62
N ILE A 228 2.31 13.62 -10.08
CA ILE A 228 2.43 14.00 -11.49
C ILE A 228 3.75 14.75 -11.74
N SER A 229 4.35 15.29 -10.70
CA SER A 229 5.45 16.27 -10.73
C SER A 229 5.00 17.71 -11.00
N TRP A 230 5.78 18.65 -10.57
CA TRP A 230 5.51 20.10 -10.68
C TRP A 230 6.62 20.87 -11.37
#